data_39a903f9b9ebc5c6e5b37ba13e743cd9
#
_entry.id   39a903f9b9ebc5c6e5b37ba13e743cd9
#
_cell.length_a   1.000
_cell.length_b   1.000
_cell.length_c   1.000
_cell.angle_alpha   90.00
_cell.angle_beta   90.00
_cell.angle_gamma   90.00
#
_symmetry.space_group_name_H-M   'P 1'
#
loop_
_entity.id
_entity.type
_entity.pdbx_description
1 polymer ?
#
loop_
_entity_poly.entity_id
_entity_poly.type
_entity_poly.pdbx_seq_one_letter_code
_entity_poly.pdbx_strand_id
1 'polypeptide(L)'
;MSRREEYEMKTEALITPIVDEKGFELVDVEYVKEGSNWYLRAYVDKEGGITINDLESVSRILSDKLDEEEIRDVLRLTGDDK
;
A
#
# COMPACT_ATOMS: atom_id res chain seq x y z
N MET A 1 -18.85 -10.13 0.34
CA MET A 1 -17.75 -9.15 0.35
C MET A 1 -17.38 -8.79 -1.08
N SER A 2 -17.19 -7.51 -1.39
CA SER A 2 -16.84 -7.08 -2.73
C SER A 2 -15.37 -7.37 -3.01
N ARG A 3 -15.03 -7.45 -4.30
CA ARG A 3 -13.65 -7.63 -4.74
C ARG A 3 -12.75 -6.50 -4.22
N ARG A 4 -13.29 -5.28 -4.19
CA ARG A 4 -12.62 -4.10 -3.67
C ARG A 4 -12.22 -4.29 -2.21
N GLU A 5 -13.18 -4.69 -1.38
CA GLU A 5 -12.93 -4.91 0.05
C GLU A 5 -11.93 -6.04 0.27
N GLU A 6 -12.03 -7.09 -0.50
CA GLU A 6 -11.12 -8.22 -0.41
C GLU A 6 -9.68 -7.81 -0.71
N TYR A 7 -9.47 -7.02 -1.76
CA TYR A 7 -8.13 -6.56 -2.12
C TYR A 7 -7.58 -5.57 -1.10
N GLU A 8 -8.43 -4.68 -0.60
CA GLU A 8 -8.04 -3.74 0.45
C GLU A 8 -7.62 -4.46 1.72
N MET A 9 -8.37 -5.47 2.13
CA MET A 9 -8.05 -6.25 3.32
C MET A 9 -6.77 -7.06 3.17
N LYS A 10 -6.59 -7.69 2.02
CA LYS A 10 -5.37 -8.46 1.74
C LYS A 10 -4.14 -7.56 1.74
N THR A 11 -4.25 -6.40 1.09
CA THR A 11 -3.15 -5.45 1.03
C THR A 11 -2.81 -4.91 2.42
N GLU A 12 -3.81 -4.57 3.20
CA GLU A 12 -3.61 -4.12 4.57
C GLU A 12 -2.90 -5.18 5.41
N ALA A 13 -3.32 -6.43 5.29
CA ALA A 13 -2.69 -7.53 6.02
C ALA A 13 -1.23 -7.75 5.62
N LEU A 14 -0.90 -7.51 4.35
CA LEU A 14 0.47 -7.65 3.86
C LEU A 14 1.36 -6.46 4.23
N ILE A 15 0.82 -5.25 4.16
CA ILE A 15 1.61 -4.04 4.38
C ILE A 15 1.83 -3.72 5.86
N THR A 16 0.89 -4.07 6.72
CA THR A 16 0.97 -3.75 8.16
C THR A 16 2.26 -4.21 8.80
N PRO A 17 2.70 -5.48 8.66
CA PRO A 17 3.97 -5.89 9.27
C PRO A 17 5.18 -5.18 8.65
N ILE A 18 5.09 -4.79 7.38
CA ILE A 18 6.18 -4.07 6.72
C ILE A 18 6.37 -2.68 7.34
N VAL A 19 5.28 -1.94 7.46
CA VAL A 19 5.35 -0.58 8.01
C VAL A 19 5.67 -0.60 9.51
N ASP A 20 5.16 -1.58 10.25
CA ASP A 20 5.47 -1.74 11.67
C ASP A 20 6.96 -1.98 11.89
N GLU A 21 7.56 -2.85 11.09
CA GLU A 21 8.99 -3.14 11.18
C GLU A 21 9.84 -1.92 10.91
N LYS A 22 9.40 -1.05 10.00
CA LYS A 22 10.12 0.17 9.65
C LYS A 22 9.81 1.34 10.58
N GLY A 23 8.85 1.18 11.48
CA GLY A 23 8.44 2.26 12.36
C GLY A 23 7.56 3.30 11.68
N PHE A 24 6.92 2.93 10.59
CA PHE A 24 5.99 3.80 9.87
C PHE A 24 4.56 3.56 10.34
N GLU A 25 3.64 4.41 9.90
CA GLU A 25 2.22 4.29 10.19
C GLU A 25 1.45 4.04 8.90
N LEU A 26 0.57 3.05 8.93
CA LEU A 26 -0.38 2.83 7.83
C LEU A 26 -1.63 3.66 8.11
N VAL A 27 -1.89 4.63 7.25
CA VAL A 27 -3.04 5.53 7.41
C VAL A 27 -4.29 4.94 6.76
N ASP A 28 -4.17 4.45 5.53
CA ASP A 28 -5.32 3.90 4.82
C ASP A 28 -4.87 3.04 3.65
N VAL A 29 -5.78 2.19 3.15
CA VAL A 29 -5.59 1.41 1.94
C VAL A 29 -6.87 1.52 1.11
N GLU A 30 -6.73 1.83 -0.16
CA GLU A 30 -7.86 1.97 -1.09
C GLU A 30 -7.61 1.19 -2.37
N TYR A 31 -8.66 0.58 -2.90
CA TYR A 31 -8.65 -0.02 -4.23
C TYR A 31 -9.67 0.74 -5.08
N VAL A 32 -9.19 1.57 -6.00
CA VAL A 32 -10.03 2.51 -6.73
C VAL A 32 -9.84 2.38 -8.22
N LYS A 33 -10.89 2.70 -8.97
CA LYS A 33 -10.85 2.73 -10.42
C LYS A 33 -10.69 4.17 -10.89
N GLU A 34 -9.67 4.39 -11.71
CA GLU A 34 -9.43 5.68 -12.35
C GLU A 34 -9.35 5.46 -13.86
N GLY A 35 -10.29 6.03 -14.60
CA GLY A 35 -10.39 5.76 -16.02
C GLY A 35 -10.73 4.30 -16.26
N SER A 36 -9.91 3.59 -17.01
CA SER A 36 -10.09 2.16 -17.29
C SER A 36 -9.21 1.25 -16.44
N ASN A 37 -8.43 1.82 -15.54
CA ASN A 37 -7.47 1.06 -14.73
C ASN A 37 -7.83 1.06 -13.26
N TRP A 38 -7.49 -0.02 -12.57
CA TRP A 38 -7.64 -0.13 -11.12
C TRP A 38 -6.30 0.08 -10.44
N TYR A 39 -6.33 0.78 -9.32
CA TYR A 39 -5.13 1.10 -8.53
C TYR A 39 -5.34 0.73 -7.07
N LEU A 40 -4.33 0.06 -6.50
CA LEU A 40 -4.23 -0.11 -5.06
C LEU A 40 -3.41 1.05 -4.52
N ARG A 41 -4.00 1.83 -3.63
CA ARG A 41 -3.33 2.96 -2.98
C ARG A 41 -3.16 2.70 -1.51
N ALA A 42 -1.95 2.80 -1.03
CA ALA A 42 -1.67 2.70 0.39
C ALA A 42 -1.07 4.02 0.86
N TYR A 43 -1.65 4.58 1.89
CA TYR A 43 -1.21 5.84 2.48
C TYR A 43 -0.41 5.52 3.73
N VAL A 44 0.87 5.87 3.73
CA VAL A 44 1.77 5.65 4.85
C VAL A 44 2.41 6.95 5.30
N ASP A 45 2.77 7.01 6.57
CA ASP A 45 3.39 8.19 7.14
C ASP A 45 4.42 7.76 8.20
N LYS A 46 5.23 8.69 8.66
CA LYS A 46 6.11 8.48 9.79
C LYS A 46 6.34 9.78 10.51
N GLU A 47 6.76 9.70 11.77
CA GLU A 47 7.13 10.86 12.54
C GLU A 47 8.27 11.62 11.85
N GLY A 48 8.09 12.91 11.66
CA GLY A 48 9.05 13.75 10.94
C GLY A 48 8.84 13.82 9.45
N GLY A 49 7.85 13.08 8.92
CA GLY A 49 7.53 13.07 7.49
C GLY A 49 8.16 11.91 6.74
N ILE A 50 7.38 11.30 5.85
CA ILE A 50 7.85 10.17 5.06
C ILE A 50 8.53 10.67 3.78
N THR A 51 9.59 9.99 3.36
CA THR A 51 10.33 10.36 2.16
C THR A 51 10.01 9.44 0.99
N ILE A 52 10.41 9.86 -0.21
CA ILE A 52 10.25 9.02 -1.41
C ILE A 52 11.02 7.72 -1.26
N ASN A 53 12.22 7.76 -0.67
CA ASN A 53 13.01 6.55 -0.43
C ASN A 53 12.31 5.58 0.51
N ASP A 54 11.64 6.10 1.54
CA ASP A 54 10.86 5.29 2.46
C ASP A 54 9.72 4.59 1.71
N LEU A 55 9.01 5.32 0.87
CA LEU A 55 7.91 4.77 0.08
C LEU A 55 8.41 3.70 -0.91
N GLU A 56 9.54 3.94 -1.55
CA GLU A 56 10.12 2.96 -2.48
C GLU A 56 10.49 1.67 -1.76
N SER A 57 11.04 1.77 -0.57
CA SER A 57 11.42 0.60 0.22
C SER A 57 10.20 -0.26 0.55
N VAL A 58 9.12 0.37 1.02
CA VAL A 58 7.86 -0.33 1.31
C VAL A 58 7.26 -0.92 0.04
N SER A 59 7.24 -0.14 -1.04
CA SER A 59 6.68 -0.56 -2.32
C SER A 59 7.36 -1.81 -2.87
N ARG A 60 8.68 -1.86 -2.78
CA ARG A 60 9.45 -3.00 -3.28
C ARG A 60 9.10 -4.30 -2.55
N ILE A 61 9.04 -4.23 -1.22
CA ILE A 61 8.71 -5.40 -0.41
C ILE A 61 7.26 -5.82 -0.66
N LEU A 62 6.36 -4.85 -0.70
CA LEU A 62 4.93 -5.12 -0.89
C LEU A 62 4.65 -5.68 -2.27
N SER A 63 5.32 -5.17 -3.30
CA SER A 63 5.15 -5.68 -4.67
C SER A 63 5.52 -7.16 -4.77
N ASP A 64 6.60 -7.57 -4.13
CA ASP A 64 7.00 -8.97 -4.10
C ASP A 64 5.92 -9.84 -3.44
N LYS A 65 5.35 -9.36 -2.33
CA LYS A 65 4.29 -10.08 -1.63
C LYS A 65 2.99 -10.15 -2.43
N LEU A 66 2.65 -9.07 -3.12
CA LEU A 66 1.46 -9.03 -3.97
C LEU A 66 1.59 -9.97 -5.17
N ASP A 67 2.79 -10.10 -5.73
CA ASP A 67 3.04 -11.06 -6.79
C ASP A 67 2.80 -12.49 -6.31
N GLU A 68 3.21 -12.82 -5.08
CA GLU A 68 2.95 -14.13 -4.50
C GLU A 68 1.45 -14.40 -4.35
N GLU A 69 0.65 -13.36 -4.09
CA GLU A 69 -0.80 -13.44 -3.98
C GLU A 69 -1.52 -13.29 -5.32
N GLU A 70 -0.76 -13.16 -6.40
CA GLU A 70 -1.29 -12.97 -7.77
C GLU A 70 -2.15 -11.72 -7.94
N ILE A 71 -1.92 -10.70 -7.15
CA ILE A 71 -2.56 -9.41 -7.31
C ILE A 71 -1.72 -8.58 -8.27
N ARG A 72 -2.27 -8.31 -9.46
CA ARG A 72 -1.51 -7.70 -10.55
C ARG A 72 -1.91 -6.27 -10.86
N ASP A 73 -2.76 -5.68 -10.06
CA ASP A 73 -3.17 -4.30 -10.25
C ASP A 73 -2.06 -3.34 -9.86
N VAL A 74 -2.10 -2.15 -10.42
CA VAL A 74 -1.06 -1.15 -10.17
C VAL A 74 -1.10 -0.70 -8.72
N LEU A 75 0.04 -0.83 -8.05
CA LEU A 75 0.20 -0.40 -6.68
C LEU A 75 0.79 1.01 -6.64
N ARG A 76 0.16 1.89 -5.87
CA ARG A 76 0.67 3.23 -5.61
C ARG A 76 0.76 3.47 -4.11
N LEU A 77 1.94 3.85 -3.67
CA LEU A 77 2.15 4.27 -2.29
C LEU A 77 2.22 5.78 -2.24
N THR A 78 1.50 6.36 -1.30
CA THR A 78 1.43 7.80 -1.15
C THR A 78 1.75 8.17 0.29
N GLY A 79 2.60 9.16 0.46
CA GLY A 79 2.83 9.74 1.78
C GLY A 79 1.64 10.58 2.19
N ASP A 80 1.25 10.48 3.47
CA ASP A 80 0.20 11.32 4.02
C ASP A 80 0.83 12.67 4.33
N ASP A 81 0.77 13.57 3.37
CA ASP A 81 1.35 14.90 3.48
C ASP A 81 0.33 15.87 4.06
N LYS A 82 0.68 16.47 5.15
CA LYS A 82 -0.21 17.41 5.83
C LYS A 82 0.04 18.84 5.39
#